data_f1dd9dad845f522edb100ac7acb40750
#
_entry.id   f1dd9dad845f522edb100ac7acb40750
#
_cell.length_a   1.000
_cell.length_b   1.000
_cell.length_c   1.000
_cell.angle_alpha   90.00
_cell.angle_beta   90.00
_cell.angle_gamma   90.00
#
_symmetry.space_group_name_H-M   'P 1'
#
loop_
_entity.id
_entity.type
_entity.pdbx_description
1 polymer ?
#
loop_
_entity_poly.entity_id
_entity_poly.type
_entity_poly.pdbx_seq_one_letter_code
_entity_poly.pdbx_strand_id
1 'polypeptide(L)'
;GDANGRGFQYPIPTYSITRDFDWSDTENNRLLFEMTAKYGTPYFSNYINSDMEPSDVRSMCCRLRLDLRELRKKSGGFFGSGESTGSIGVVTINMPRIAYLAEDEADFYRRLDKLMDISARSLSVKRTVITKLLNEGLYPYTRRYLGTFENHFSTIGLIGMNEVGLNAKWLRADMTHEKTQQFTKEVLDHMRERLSDYQEKYGDLYNLEATPAESTTYRFAKHDVAQFPDIITAAKDGGTPYYTNSSHLPVSFSEDIFEALDIQDDLQTRYTSGTVFHAF
;
A
#
# COMPACT_ATOMS: atom_id res chain seq x y z
N GLY A 1 24.64 1.36 -14.32
CA GLY A 1 25.22 2.40 -13.47
C GLY A 1 26.03 3.41 -14.28
N ASP A 2 26.42 4.51 -13.64
CA ASP A 2 27.31 5.50 -14.23
C ASP A 2 28.77 4.99 -14.26
N ALA A 3 29.67 5.78 -14.86
CA ALA A 3 31.10 5.44 -14.94
C ALA A 3 31.79 5.32 -13.55
N ASN A 4 31.19 5.82 -12.49
CA ASN A 4 31.67 5.74 -11.11
C ASN A 4 31.05 4.57 -10.32
N GLY A 5 30.29 3.69 -10.98
CA GLY A 5 29.62 2.55 -10.36
C GLY A 5 28.39 2.90 -9.51
N ARG A 6 27.84 4.11 -9.68
CA ARG A 6 26.58 4.48 -9.02
C ARG A 6 25.40 3.89 -9.78
N GLY A 7 24.48 3.25 -9.06
CA GLY A 7 23.23 2.80 -9.65
C GLY A 7 22.35 3.98 -10.07
N PHE A 8 21.64 3.84 -11.19
CA PHE A 8 20.59 4.80 -11.54
C PHE A 8 19.38 4.56 -10.65
N GLN A 9 18.90 5.62 -10.00
CA GLN A 9 17.73 5.53 -9.14
C GLN A 9 16.42 5.73 -9.93
N TYR A 10 16.46 6.42 -11.06
CA TYR A 10 15.29 6.73 -11.89
C TYR A 10 15.61 6.62 -13.38
N PRO A 11 14.66 6.16 -14.22
CA PRO A 11 13.41 5.50 -13.84
C PRO A 11 13.71 4.17 -13.12
N ILE A 12 12.85 3.80 -12.17
CA ILE A 12 12.97 2.53 -11.46
C ILE A 12 12.40 1.43 -12.34
N PRO A 13 13.21 0.48 -12.81
CA PRO A 13 12.70 -0.61 -13.63
C PRO A 13 11.93 -1.60 -12.77
N THR A 14 10.84 -2.15 -13.33
CA THR A 14 10.08 -3.24 -12.71
C THR A 14 9.93 -4.34 -13.74
N TYR A 15 10.38 -5.54 -13.39
CA TYR A 15 10.25 -6.75 -14.21
C TYR A 15 8.97 -7.50 -13.84
N SER A 16 8.20 -7.89 -14.84
CA SER A 16 7.06 -8.78 -14.66
C SER A 16 7.52 -10.24 -14.67
N ILE A 17 7.30 -10.94 -13.58
CA ILE A 17 7.57 -12.37 -13.47
C ILE A 17 6.28 -13.11 -13.81
N THR A 18 6.27 -13.70 -14.98
CA THR A 18 5.19 -14.53 -15.53
C THR A 18 5.62 -15.99 -15.62
N ARG A 19 4.69 -16.89 -15.95
CA ARG A 19 4.99 -18.33 -16.03
C ARG A 19 6.02 -18.69 -17.11
N ASP A 20 6.15 -17.85 -18.14
CA ASP A 20 7.09 -17.96 -19.24
C ASP A 20 8.41 -17.18 -19.00
N PHE A 21 8.64 -16.67 -17.79
CA PHE A 21 9.90 -16.00 -17.45
C PHE A 21 11.06 -16.98 -17.61
N ASP A 22 12.08 -16.57 -18.39
CA ASP A 22 13.28 -17.37 -18.63
C ASP A 22 14.21 -17.34 -17.41
N TRP A 23 14.27 -18.43 -16.66
CA TRP A 23 15.17 -18.64 -15.52
C TRP A 23 16.52 -19.22 -15.89
N SER A 24 16.82 -19.41 -17.18
CA SER A 24 18.07 -20.00 -17.62
C SER A 24 19.28 -19.15 -17.23
N ASP A 25 20.45 -19.80 -17.09
CA ASP A 25 21.71 -19.18 -16.70
C ASP A 25 22.35 -18.41 -17.88
N THR A 26 21.68 -17.34 -18.30
CA THR A 26 22.19 -16.43 -19.33
C THR A 26 22.99 -15.28 -18.70
N GLU A 27 23.84 -14.65 -19.50
CA GLU A 27 24.58 -13.46 -19.06
C GLU A 27 23.63 -12.33 -18.60
N ASN A 28 22.53 -12.13 -19.32
CA ASN A 28 21.52 -11.13 -18.96
C ASN A 28 20.89 -11.41 -17.58
N ASN A 29 20.53 -12.66 -17.31
CA ASN A 29 19.93 -13.04 -16.03
C ASN A 29 20.94 -12.92 -14.87
N ARG A 30 22.20 -13.33 -15.11
CA ARG A 30 23.26 -13.12 -14.11
C ARG A 30 23.44 -11.65 -13.75
N LEU A 31 23.54 -10.77 -14.76
CA LEU A 31 23.66 -9.32 -14.55
C LEU A 31 22.44 -8.72 -13.87
N LEU A 32 21.22 -9.19 -14.21
CA LEU A 32 19.97 -8.76 -13.59
C LEU A 32 19.97 -9.07 -12.09
N PHE A 33 20.29 -10.30 -11.71
CA PHE A 33 20.28 -10.71 -10.31
C PHE A 33 21.47 -10.15 -9.51
N GLU A 34 22.64 -10.01 -10.13
CA GLU A 34 23.79 -9.34 -9.52
C GLU A 34 23.46 -7.86 -9.21
N MET A 35 22.83 -7.17 -10.15
CA MET A 35 22.39 -5.79 -9.96
C MET A 35 21.36 -5.69 -8.84
N THR A 36 20.41 -6.63 -8.78
CA THR A 36 19.39 -6.68 -7.75
C THR A 36 20.01 -6.88 -6.36
N ALA A 37 20.92 -7.85 -6.23
CA ALA A 37 21.61 -8.12 -4.97
C ALA A 37 22.47 -6.94 -4.48
N LYS A 38 23.08 -6.20 -5.43
CA LYS A 38 23.98 -5.09 -5.10
C LYS A 38 23.25 -3.79 -4.78
N TYR A 39 22.17 -3.49 -5.47
CA TYR A 39 21.53 -2.18 -5.45
C TYR A 39 20.07 -2.20 -4.96
N GLY A 40 19.47 -3.38 -4.72
CA GLY A 40 18.05 -3.51 -4.41
C GLY A 40 17.13 -3.09 -5.56
N THR A 41 17.64 -3.02 -6.80
CA THR A 41 16.90 -2.68 -8.02
C THR A 41 17.35 -3.59 -9.17
N PRO A 42 16.48 -3.95 -10.09
CA PRO A 42 15.07 -3.56 -10.28
C PRO A 42 14.13 -4.19 -9.25
N TYR A 43 12.85 -3.79 -9.31
CA TYR A 43 11.78 -4.49 -8.60
C TYR A 43 11.19 -5.59 -9.47
N PHE A 44 10.53 -6.55 -8.81
CA PHE A 44 9.87 -7.66 -9.49
C PHE A 44 8.38 -7.67 -9.13
N SER A 45 7.53 -7.72 -10.15
CA SER A 45 6.10 -7.92 -10.01
C SER A 45 5.76 -9.37 -10.32
N ASN A 46 5.29 -10.11 -9.33
CA ASN A 46 4.97 -11.52 -9.47
C ASN A 46 3.53 -11.71 -9.97
N TYR A 47 3.37 -12.37 -11.11
CA TYR A 47 2.09 -12.74 -11.73
C TYR A 47 1.87 -14.26 -11.80
N ILE A 48 2.77 -15.07 -11.24
CA ILE A 48 2.69 -16.55 -11.36
C ILE A 48 1.43 -17.09 -10.65
N ASN A 49 1.18 -16.61 -9.42
CA ASN A 49 0.03 -16.99 -8.62
C ASN A 49 -1.02 -15.87 -8.53
N SER A 50 -1.00 -14.95 -9.49
CA SER A 50 -1.96 -13.86 -9.58
C SER A 50 -3.09 -14.20 -10.54
N ASP A 51 -4.29 -13.74 -10.23
CA ASP A 51 -5.44 -13.74 -11.14
C ASP A 51 -5.43 -12.54 -12.11
N MET A 52 -4.38 -11.70 -12.05
CA MET A 52 -4.16 -10.54 -12.89
C MET A 52 -3.07 -10.82 -13.92
N GLU A 53 -3.25 -10.27 -15.13
CA GLU A 53 -2.23 -10.23 -16.16
C GLU A 53 -1.45 -8.91 -16.11
N PRO A 54 -0.19 -8.85 -16.59
CA PRO A 54 0.56 -7.59 -16.65
C PRO A 54 -0.17 -6.45 -17.35
N SER A 55 -1.03 -6.77 -18.33
CA SER A 55 -1.87 -5.82 -19.05
C SER A 55 -3.00 -5.21 -18.21
N ASP A 56 -3.38 -5.86 -17.11
CA ASP A 56 -4.45 -5.43 -16.21
C ASP A 56 -3.99 -4.43 -15.16
N VAL A 57 -2.72 -4.09 -15.16
CA VAL A 57 -2.08 -3.34 -14.08
C VAL A 57 -1.36 -2.12 -14.61
N ARG A 58 -1.46 -1.02 -13.87
CA ARG A 58 -0.58 0.15 -14.02
C ARG A 58 0.12 0.41 -12.70
N SER A 59 1.40 0.74 -12.77
CA SER A 59 2.16 1.11 -11.58
C SER A 59 1.81 2.51 -11.12
N MET A 60 1.59 2.65 -9.82
CA MET A 60 1.55 3.93 -9.14
C MET A 60 2.96 4.35 -8.69
N CYS A 61 3.15 5.60 -8.24
CA CYS A 61 4.46 6.17 -7.90
C CYS A 61 5.30 5.32 -6.92
N CYS A 62 4.66 4.60 -6.01
CA CYS A 62 5.30 3.72 -5.02
C CYS A 62 5.33 2.25 -5.47
N ARG A 63 5.21 1.98 -6.76
CA ARG A 63 5.21 0.64 -7.40
C ARG A 63 4.04 -0.24 -7.01
N LEU A 64 3.04 0.34 -6.38
CA LEU A 64 1.78 -0.30 -6.13
C LEU A 64 0.98 -0.40 -7.43
N ARG A 65 0.09 -1.37 -7.48
CA ARG A 65 -0.68 -1.67 -8.67
C ARG A 65 -2.00 -0.93 -8.65
N LEU A 66 -2.43 -0.43 -9.82
CA LEU A 66 -3.80 -0.02 -10.05
C LEU A 66 -4.50 -1.15 -10.80
N ASP A 67 -5.44 -1.82 -10.15
CA ASP A 67 -6.22 -2.90 -10.77
C ASP A 67 -7.21 -2.31 -11.76
N LEU A 68 -6.97 -2.54 -13.04
CA LEU A 68 -7.80 -2.02 -14.12
C LEU A 68 -9.07 -2.85 -14.37
N ARG A 69 -9.26 -4.00 -13.72
CA ARG A 69 -10.44 -4.85 -13.90
C ARG A 69 -11.71 -4.13 -13.47
N GLU A 70 -11.67 -3.36 -12.37
CA GLU A 70 -12.79 -2.54 -11.94
C GLU A 70 -13.12 -1.42 -12.94
N LEU A 71 -12.10 -0.81 -13.55
CA LEU A 71 -12.29 0.18 -14.61
C LEU A 71 -12.92 -0.44 -15.86
N ARG A 72 -12.48 -1.63 -16.25
CA ARG A 72 -13.05 -2.37 -17.40
C ARG A 72 -14.50 -2.76 -17.17
N LYS A 73 -14.87 -3.17 -15.95
CA LYS A 73 -16.27 -3.44 -15.60
C LYS A 73 -17.14 -2.18 -15.72
N LYS A 74 -16.65 -1.05 -15.19
CA LYS A 74 -17.37 0.24 -15.21
C LYS A 74 -17.53 0.80 -16.63
N SER A 75 -16.56 0.58 -17.52
CA SER A 75 -16.54 1.10 -18.90
C SER A 75 -17.13 0.17 -19.95
N GLY A 76 -17.70 -0.96 -19.59
CA GLY A 76 -18.26 -1.94 -20.52
C GLY A 76 -17.22 -2.58 -21.46
N GLY A 77 -15.95 -2.63 -21.05
CA GLY A 77 -14.88 -3.26 -21.84
C GLY A 77 -14.27 -2.38 -22.94
N PHE A 78 -14.54 -1.07 -22.96
CA PHE A 78 -13.98 -0.17 -23.96
C PHE A 78 -12.43 -0.13 -23.85
N PHE A 79 -11.77 -0.39 -24.99
CA PHE A 79 -10.33 -0.23 -25.13
C PHE A 79 -9.92 1.22 -24.81
N GLY A 80 -8.93 1.39 -23.90
CA GLY A 80 -8.37 2.70 -23.53
C GLY A 80 -8.73 3.23 -22.15
N SER A 81 -9.73 2.68 -21.45
CA SER A 81 -10.10 3.13 -20.09
C SER A 81 -8.99 2.96 -19.07
N GLY A 82 -8.09 2.00 -19.26
CA GLY A 82 -6.95 1.76 -18.39
C GLY A 82 -5.75 2.69 -18.62
N GLU A 83 -5.72 3.42 -19.74
CA GLU A 83 -4.60 4.31 -20.07
C GLU A 83 -4.69 5.67 -19.37
N SER A 84 -5.90 6.07 -18.94
CA SER A 84 -6.19 7.37 -18.31
C SER A 84 -6.48 7.23 -16.80
N THR A 85 -5.76 6.36 -16.10
CA THR A 85 -5.93 6.14 -14.66
C THR A 85 -4.79 6.72 -13.83
N GLY A 86 -5.04 6.89 -12.54
CA GLY A 86 -4.08 7.38 -11.57
C GLY A 86 -4.69 7.43 -10.17
N SER A 87 -4.15 8.25 -9.29
CA SER A 87 -4.69 8.48 -7.95
C SER A 87 -5.03 9.96 -7.74
N ILE A 88 -6.20 10.20 -7.17
CA ILE A 88 -6.62 11.53 -6.70
C ILE A 88 -5.81 11.95 -5.48
N GLY A 89 -5.48 11.00 -4.66
CA GLY A 89 -4.70 11.18 -3.45
C GLY A 89 -4.80 9.99 -2.53
N VAL A 90 -3.89 9.94 -1.57
CA VAL A 90 -3.79 8.89 -0.57
C VAL A 90 -4.01 9.48 0.81
N VAL A 91 -4.85 8.83 1.62
CA VAL A 91 -4.98 9.10 3.05
C VAL A 91 -4.50 7.87 3.80
N THR A 92 -3.51 8.05 4.67
CA THR A 92 -2.94 6.96 5.47
C THR A 92 -3.47 7.02 6.90
N ILE A 93 -4.03 5.91 7.36
CA ILE A 93 -4.59 5.79 8.71
C ILE A 93 -3.52 5.31 9.68
N ASN A 94 -3.44 5.99 10.83
CA ASN A 94 -2.58 5.61 11.96
C ASN A 94 -3.27 4.52 12.80
N MET A 95 -3.03 3.26 12.47
CA MET A 95 -3.67 2.12 13.13
C MET A 95 -3.19 1.89 14.58
N PRO A 96 -1.88 2.06 14.91
CA PRO A 96 -1.40 1.93 16.28
C PRO A 96 -2.10 2.85 17.28
N ARG A 97 -2.35 4.11 16.90
CA ARG A 97 -3.09 5.05 17.75
C ARG A 97 -4.53 4.59 17.99
N ILE A 98 -5.19 4.03 16.98
CA ILE A 98 -6.54 3.47 17.15
C ILE A 98 -6.50 2.35 18.19
N ALA A 99 -5.58 1.40 18.03
CA ALA A 99 -5.43 0.26 18.93
C ALA A 99 -5.09 0.66 20.37
N TYR A 100 -4.21 1.65 20.53
CA TYR A 100 -3.84 2.18 21.85
C TYR A 100 -5.03 2.80 22.58
N LEU A 101 -5.86 3.56 21.85
CA LEU A 101 -7.03 4.27 22.41
C LEU A 101 -8.26 3.39 22.57
N ALA A 102 -8.32 2.26 21.89
CA ALA A 102 -9.47 1.36 21.93
C ALA A 102 -9.52 0.59 23.26
N GLU A 103 -10.72 0.46 23.79
CA GLU A 103 -10.95 -0.33 24.99
C GLU A 103 -11.01 -1.83 24.68
N ASP A 104 -11.63 -2.15 23.55
CA ASP A 104 -11.81 -3.50 23.03
C ASP A 104 -11.84 -3.49 21.48
N GLU A 105 -12.05 -4.64 20.90
CA GLU A 105 -12.12 -4.82 19.45
C GLU A 105 -13.29 -4.06 18.81
N ALA A 106 -14.45 -4.03 19.45
CA ALA A 106 -15.60 -3.31 18.95
C ALA A 106 -15.35 -1.80 18.91
N ASP A 107 -14.69 -1.24 19.93
CA ASP A 107 -14.27 0.16 19.96
C ASP A 107 -13.20 0.47 18.90
N PHE A 108 -12.32 -0.49 18.61
CA PHE A 108 -11.35 -0.36 17.53
C PHE A 108 -12.04 -0.17 16.18
N TYR A 109 -12.97 -1.04 15.81
CA TYR A 109 -13.71 -0.94 14.55
C TYR A 109 -14.55 0.35 14.48
N ARG A 110 -15.19 0.73 15.56
CA ARG A 110 -15.95 1.98 15.62
C ARG A 110 -15.08 3.23 15.35
N ARG A 111 -13.86 3.25 15.88
CA ARG A 111 -12.86 4.32 15.64
C ARG A 111 -12.31 4.28 14.23
N LEU A 112 -12.03 3.09 13.73
CA LEU A 112 -11.55 2.87 12.36
C LEU A 112 -12.59 3.37 11.36
N ASP A 113 -13.84 2.98 11.50
CA ASP A 113 -14.95 3.40 10.63
C ASP A 113 -15.10 4.91 10.58
N LYS A 114 -15.02 5.58 11.73
CA LYS A 114 -15.07 7.03 11.80
C LYS A 114 -13.94 7.68 11.00
N LEU A 115 -12.70 7.15 11.09
CA LEU A 115 -11.57 7.69 10.34
C LEU A 115 -11.67 7.36 8.85
N MET A 116 -12.18 6.19 8.49
CA MET A 116 -12.46 5.84 7.09
C MET A 116 -13.51 6.74 6.47
N ASP A 117 -14.60 7.05 7.18
CA ASP A 117 -15.65 7.97 6.74
C ASP A 117 -15.08 9.39 6.48
N ILE A 118 -14.23 9.89 7.37
CA ILE A 118 -13.55 11.18 7.21
C ILE A 118 -12.62 11.14 6.01
N SER A 119 -11.87 10.06 5.85
CA SER A 119 -10.92 9.88 4.75
C SER A 119 -11.63 9.84 3.39
N ALA A 120 -12.68 9.04 3.29
CA ALA A 120 -13.48 8.93 2.07
C ALA A 120 -14.12 10.26 1.68
N ARG A 121 -14.71 10.97 2.65
CA ARG A 121 -15.27 12.30 2.43
C ARG A 121 -14.22 13.31 2.00
N SER A 122 -13.04 13.30 2.63
CA SER A 122 -11.93 14.19 2.29
C SER A 122 -11.47 13.98 0.85
N LEU A 123 -11.35 12.73 0.41
CA LEU A 123 -10.97 12.38 -0.96
C LEU A 123 -12.05 12.79 -1.97
N SER A 124 -13.34 12.61 -1.65
CA SER A 124 -14.45 13.06 -2.50
C SER A 124 -14.45 14.59 -2.66
N VAL A 125 -14.25 15.35 -1.59
CA VAL A 125 -14.10 16.82 -1.63
C VAL A 125 -12.87 17.21 -2.47
N LYS A 126 -11.74 16.54 -2.27
CA LYS A 126 -10.52 16.77 -3.07
C LYS A 126 -10.79 16.54 -4.54
N ARG A 127 -11.45 15.44 -4.91
CA ARG A 127 -11.83 15.13 -6.30
C ARG A 127 -12.65 16.26 -6.91
N THR A 128 -13.66 16.75 -6.21
CA THR A 128 -14.51 17.87 -6.67
C THR A 128 -13.68 19.12 -6.93
N VAL A 129 -12.80 19.47 -6.01
CA VAL A 129 -11.94 20.67 -6.13
C VAL A 129 -10.98 20.55 -7.31
N ILE A 130 -10.23 19.44 -7.43
CA ILE A 130 -9.25 19.29 -8.51
C ILE A 130 -9.91 19.14 -9.89
N THR A 131 -11.11 18.54 -9.95
CA THR A 131 -11.89 18.47 -11.20
C THR A 131 -12.31 19.88 -11.65
N LYS A 132 -12.78 20.72 -10.72
CA LYS A 132 -13.05 22.12 -11.01
C LYS A 132 -11.81 22.83 -11.55
N LEU A 133 -10.68 22.70 -10.89
CA LEU A 133 -9.42 23.31 -11.30
C LEU A 133 -8.92 22.79 -12.67
N LEU A 134 -9.13 21.51 -12.98
CA LEU A 134 -8.84 20.93 -14.28
C LEU A 134 -9.67 21.63 -15.39
N ASN A 135 -10.97 21.81 -15.14
CA ASN A 135 -11.89 22.45 -16.08
C ASN A 135 -11.55 23.93 -16.29
N GLU A 136 -11.05 24.60 -15.26
CA GLU A 136 -10.56 25.99 -15.31
C GLU A 136 -9.17 26.13 -15.96
N GLY A 137 -8.54 25.00 -16.36
CA GLY A 137 -7.26 25.00 -17.11
C GLY A 137 -6.00 25.05 -16.25
N LEU A 138 -6.11 24.89 -14.92
CA LEU A 138 -4.96 24.91 -14.00
C LEU A 138 -4.06 23.66 -14.10
N TYR A 139 -4.52 22.61 -14.76
CA TYR A 139 -3.75 21.39 -15.03
C TYR A 139 -3.62 21.14 -16.53
N PRO A 140 -2.85 21.96 -17.30
CA PRO A 140 -2.83 21.91 -18.76
C PRO A 140 -2.33 20.56 -19.30
N TYR A 141 -1.32 19.97 -18.67
CA TYR A 141 -0.80 18.66 -19.08
C TYR A 141 -1.79 17.53 -18.77
N THR A 142 -2.35 17.51 -17.56
CA THR A 142 -3.37 16.53 -17.16
C THR A 142 -4.58 16.60 -18.09
N ARG A 143 -5.06 17.81 -18.40
CA ARG A 143 -6.18 18.01 -19.32
C ARG A 143 -5.85 17.48 -20.73
N ARG A 144 -4.63 17.72 -21.20
CA ARG A 144 -4.20 17.28 -22.53
C ARG A 144 -4.05 15.77 -22.66
N TYR A 145 -3.45 15.11 -21.65
CA TYR A 145 -3.06 13.71 -21.73
C TYR A 145 -4.05 12.74 -21.07
N LEU A 146 -4.73 13.15 -20.01
CA LEU A 146 -5.68 12.32 -19.28
C LEU A 146 -7.14 12.74 -19.50
N GLY A 147 -7.39 14.00 -19.79
CA GLY A 147 -8.73 14.56 -20.07
C GLY A 147 -9.60 14.74 -18.85
N THR A 148 -9.71 13.73 -17.98
CA THR A 148 -10.61 13.69 -16.83
C THR A 148 -9.98 12.94 -15.66
N PHE A 149 -10.53 13.09 -14.46
CA PHE A 149 -10.18 12.30 -13.26
C PHE A 149 -11.16 11.16 -12.96
N GLU A 150 -12.11 10.87 -13.83
CA GLU A 150 -13.17 9.86 -13.57
C GLU A 150 -12.61 8.47 -13.29
N ASN A 151 -11.51 8.10 -13.97
CA ASN A 151 -10.86 6.81 -13.82
C ASN A 151 -9.73 6.80 -12.77
N HIS A 152 -9.64 7.84 -11.94
CA HIS A 152 -8.63 7.92 -10.89
C HIS A 152 -9.16 7.38 -9.57
N PHE A 153 -8.31 6.67 -8.83
CA PHE A 153 -8.66 6.09 -7.55
C PHE A 153 -8.53 7.11 -6.41
N SER A 154 -9.45 7.04 -5.47
CA SER A 154 -9.35 7.61 -4.13
C SER A 154 -8.76 6.53 -3.23
N THR A 155 -7.56 6.75 -2.71
CA THR A 155 -6.79 5.70 -2.03
C THR A 155 -6.83 5.90 -0.53
N ILE A 156 -7.18 4.85 0.21
CA ILE A 156 -7.05 4.79 1.67
C ILE A 156 -6.01 3.73 1.99
N GLY A 157 -5.02 4.09 2.78
CA GLY A 157 -3.95 3.20 3.22
C GLY A 157 -3.84 3.15 4.73
N LEU A 158 -2.97 2.29 5.21
CA LEU A 158 -2.73 2.07 6.63
C LEU A 158 -1.26 1.80 6.93
N ILE A 159 -0.88 2.05 8.18
CA ILE A 159 0.45 1.70 8.71
C ILE A 159 0.33 1.08 10.10
N GLY A 160 1.34 0.31 10.48
CA GLY A 160 1.58 -0.08 11.85
C GLY A 160 0.73 -1.23 12.37
N MET A 161 0.30 -2.18 11.54
CA MET A 161 -0.46 -3.34 12.02
C MET A 161 0.35 -4.21 13.00
N ASN A 162 1.67 -4.24 12.87
CA ASN A 162 2.54 -4.86 13.86
C ASN A 162 2.36 -4.22 15.25
N GLU A 163 2.39 -2.89 15.31
CA GLU A 163 2.22 -2.13 16.56
C GLU A 163 0.75 -2.10 17.03
N VAL A 164 -0.22 -2.34 16.14
CA VAL A 164 -1.60 -2.63 16.56
C VAL A 164 -1.62 -3.84 17.47
N GLY A 165 -0.98 -4.94 17.08
CA GLY A 165 -0.89 -6.15 17.90
C GLY A 165 -0.29 -5.89 19.28
N LEU A 166 0.74 -5.06 19.36
CA LEU A 166 1.42 -4.73 20.60
C LEU A 166 0.59 -3.79 21.50
N ASN A 167 -0.12 -2.82 20.94
CA ASN A 167 -0.88 -1.82 21.69
C ASN A 167 -2.30 -2.26 22.04
N ALA A 168 -2.91 -3.13 21.24
CA ALA A 168 -4.26 -3.63 21.47
C ALA A 168 -4.35 -4.47 22.76
N LYS A 169 -5.21 -4.07 23.69
CA LYS A 169 -5.36 -4.73 25.01
C LYS A 169 -5.76 -6.20 24.92
N TRP A 170 -6.46 -6.57 23.84
CA TRP A 170 -6.97 -7.93 23.58
C TRP A 170 -5.99 -8.81 22.78
N LEU A 171 -4.94 -8.22 22.20
CA LEU A 171 -3.92 -8.96 21.43
C LEU A 171 -2.62 -9.15 22.21
N ARG A 172 -1.92 -8.08 22.51
CA ARG A 172 -0.62 -8.07 23.22
C ARG A 172 0.43 -8.96 22.58
N ALA A 173 0.43 -9.03 21.25
CA ALA A 173 1.36 -9.82 20.46
C ALA A 173 1.63 -9.11 19.13
N ASP A 174 2.85 -9.21 18.62
CA ASP A 174 3.24 -8.61 17.36
C ASP A 174 2.76 -9.43 16.13
N MET A 175 3.14 -9.02 14.93
CA MET A 175 2.72 -9.64 13.66
C MET A 175 3.28 -11.06 13.48
N THR A 176 4.23 -11.51 14.28
CA THR A 176 4.76 -12.87 14.23
C THR A 176 3.78 -13.91 14.81
N HIS A 177 2.77 -13.46 15.55
CA HIS A 177 1.79 -14.31 16.20
C HIS A 177 0.52 -14.45 15.35
N GLU A 178 0.05 -15.68 15.18
CA GLU A 178 -1.14 -16.02 14.41
C GLU A 178 -2.38 -15.19 14.80
N LYS A 179 -2.57 -14.91 16.08
CA LYS A 179 -3.69 -14.09 16.57
C LYS A 179 -3.68 -12.69 15.98
N THR A 180 -2.52 -12.05 15.90
CA THR A 180 -2.38 -10.71 15.32
C THR A 180 -2.50 -10.75 13.78
N GLN A 181 -1.98 -11.80 13.16
CA GLN A 181 -2.16 -12.03 11.71
C GLN A 181 -3.65 -12.19 11.37
N GLN A 182 -4.38 -13.01 12.13
CA GLN A 182 -5.80 -13.22 11.92
C GLN A 182 -6.61 -11.92 12.09
N PHE A 183 -6.37 -11.19 13.17
CA PHE A 183 -6.98 -9.89 13.39
C PHE A 183 -6.67 -8.90 12.26
N THR A 184 -5.43 -8.89 11.76
CA THR A 184 -5.05 -8.05 10.62
C THR A 184 -5.81 -8.42 9.36
N LYS A 185 -6.02 -9.70 9.07
CA LYS A 185 -6.83 -10.18 7.94
C LYS A 185 -8.27 -9.65 8.04
N GLU A 186 -8.87 -9.77 9.21
CA GLU A 186 -10.24 -9.30 9.46
C GLU A 186 -10.36 -7.78 9.30
N VAL A 187 -9.37 -7.01 9.78
CA VAL A 187 -9.31 -5.56 9.59
C VAL A 187 -9.20 -5.19 8.12
N LEU A 188 -8.34 -5.87 7.35
CA LEU A 188 -8.18 -5.59 5.92
C LEU A 188 -9.46 -5.93 5.13
N ASP A 189 -10.10 -7.05 5.43
CA ASP A 189 -11.36 -7.45 4.80
C ASP A 189 -12.49 -6.44 5.15
N HIS A 190 -12.60 -6.02 6.41
CA HIS A 190 -13.53 -4.97 6.84
C HIS A 190 -13.28 -3.64 6.09
N MET A 191 -12.03 -3.21 5.97
CA MET A 191 -11.70 -1.99 5.25
C MET A 191 -12.11 -2.10 3.76
N ARG A 192 -11.93 -3.26 3.12
CA ARG A 192 -12.35 -3.49 1.73
C ARG A 192 -13.87 -3.38 1.56
N GLU A 193 -14.63 -3.96 2.47
CA GLU A 193 -16.10 -3.83 2.48
C GLU A 193 -16.51 -2.36 2.57
N ARG A 194 -15.93 -1.62 3.50
CA ARG A 194 -16.18 -0.17 3.65
C ARG A 194 -15.85 0.62 2.38
N LEU A 195 -14.77 0.26 1.67
CA LEU A 195 -14.42 0.91 0.40
C LEU A 195 -15.48 0.64 -0.68
N SER A 196 -16.08 -0.55 -0.71
CA SER A 196 -17.21 -0.84 -1.60
C SER A 196 -18.44 0.04 -1.29
N ASP A 197 -18.76 0.23 -0.01
CA ASP A 197 -19.81 1.15 0.40
C ASP A 197 -19.56 2.59 -0.06
N TYR A 198 -18.28 3.03 0.01
CA TYR A 198 -17.92 4.38 -0.47
C TYR A 198 -17.99 4.51 -1.99
N GLN A 199 -17.68 3.45 -2.73
CA GLN A 199 -17.87 3.43 -4.19
C GLN A 199 -19.34 3.60 -4.56
N GLU A 200 -20.24 2.92 -3.86
CA GLU A 200 -21.68 3.08 -4.05
C GLU A 200 -22.15 4.49 -3.66
N LYS A 201 -21.70 4.97 -2.51
CA LYS A 201 -22.14 6.26 -1.95
C LYS A 201 -21.69 7.47 -2.77
N TYR A 202 -20.45 7.48 -3.25
CA TYR A 202 -19.84 8.63 -3.93
C TYR A 202 -19.77 8.47 -5.45
N GLY A 203 -19.94 7.26 -5.97
CA GLY A 203 -19.80 6.98 -7.41
C GLY A 203 -18.36 7.00 -7.92
N ASP A 204 -17.39 7.10 -7.02
CA ASP A 204 -15.96 7.19 -7.31
C ASP A 204 -15.26 5.84 -7.11
N LEU A 205 -14.08 5.67 -7.69
CA LEU A 205 -13.24 4.50 -7.47
C LEU A 205 -12.46 4.65 -6.17
N TYR A 206 -12.51 3.63 -5.31
CA TYR A 206 -11.72 3.54 -4.09
C TYR A 206 -10.85 2.29 -4.10
N ASN A 207 -9.66 2.37 -3.51
CA ASN A 207 -8.78 1.22 -3.31
C ASN A 207 -8.08 1.25 -1.96
N LEU A 208 -7.66 0.07 -1.50
CA LEU A 208 -6.91 -0.13 -0.26
C LEU A 208 -5.42 -0.30 -0.59
N GLU A 209 -4.60 0.50 0.04
CA GLU A 209 -3.15 0.52 -0.19
C GLU A 209 -2.37 0.06 1.04
N ALA A 210 -1.38 -0.81 0.79
CA ALA A 210 -0.31 -1.03 1.74
C ALA A 210 0.67 0.15 1.64
N THR A 211 0.37 1.25 2.33
CA THR A 211 1.11 2.51 2.17
C THR A 211 2.58 2.35 2.57
N PRO A 212 3.54 2.56 1.66
CA PRO A 212 4.97 2.53 1.98
C PRO A 212 5.42 3.89 2.58
N ALA A 213 4.70 4.37 3.57
CA ALA A 213 4.73 5.73 4.10
C ALA A 213 5.94 5.99 5.02
N GLU A 214 7.16 5.82 4.52
CA GLU A 214 8.42 5.88 5.26
C GLU A 214 8.53 7.11 6.21
N SER A 215 8.34 8.32 5.68
CA SER A 215 8.36 9.54 6.50
C SER A 215 7.12 9.67 7.40
N THR A 216 5.99 9.13 7.00
CA THR A 216 4.74 9.19 7.75
C THR A 216 4.79 8.25 8.96
N THR A 217 5.42 7.08 8.84
CA THR A 217 5.62 6.15 9.95
C THR A 217 6.41 6.79 11.09
N TYR A 218 7.48 7.48 10.77
CA TYR A 218 8.25 8.28 11.73
C TYR A 218 7.42 9.41 12.32
N ARG A 219 6.78 10.22 11.46
CA ARG A 219 6.02 11.39 11.91
C ARG A 219 4.88 11.02 12.84
N PHE A 220 4.12 9.97 12.52
CA PHE A 220 3.03 9.52 13.38
C PHE A 220 3.55 9.00 14.71
N ALA A 221 4.56 8.15 14.71
CA ALA A 221 5.14 7.63 15.94
C ALA A 221 5.71 8.75 16.83
N LYS A 222 6.40 9.73 16.24
CA LYS A 222 6.92 10.91 16.97
C LYS A 222 5.82 11.70 17.68
N HIS A 223 4.71 11.95 16.98
CA HIS A 223 3.57 12.66 17.58
C HIS A 223 2.87 11.82 18.63
N ASP A 224 2.75 10.51 18.39
CA ASP A 224 2.09 9.60 19.33
C ASP A 224 2.87 9.46 20.63
N VAL A 225 4.19 9.26 20.58
CA VAL A 225 5.04 9.17 21.78
C VAL A 225 5.00 10.49 22.58
N ALA A 226 4.94 11.64 21.91
CA ALA A 226 4.83 12.92 22.60
C ALA A 226 3.49 13.09 23.34
N GLN A 227 2.41 12.52 22.81
CA GLN A 227 1.06 12.61 23.37
C GLN A 227 0.72 11.44 24.30
N PHE A 228 1.26 10.27 24.05
CA PHE A 228 1.01 9.02 24.73
C PHE A 228 2.36 8.33 25.03
N PRO A 229 3.03 8.66 26.16
CA PRO A 229 4.37 8.15 26.45
C PRO A 229 4.48 6.62 26.51
N ASP A 230 3.38 5.93 26.80
CA ASP A 230 3.32 4.48 26.94
C ASP A 230 2.98 3.73 25.64
N ILE A 231 2.77 4.48 24.52
CA ILE A 231 2.48 3.84 23.24
C ILE A 231 3.70 3.10 22.71
N ILE A 232 3.48 1.86 22.29
CA ILE A 232 4.56 1.00 21.79
C ILE A 232 4.81 1.30 20.32
N THR A 233 6.08 1.54 19.98
CA THR A 233 6.58 1.75 18.61
C THR A 233 7.53 0.63 18.21
N ALA A 234 7.92 0.58 16.93
CA ALA A 234 8.89 -0.41 16.43
C ALA A 234 10.34 -0.12 16.89
N ALA A 235 10.62 1.07 17.42
CA ALA A 235 11.96 1.42 17.89
C ALA A 235 12.34 0.59 19.11
N LYS A 236 13.59 0.10 19.11
CA LYS A 236 14.23 -0.44 20.31
C LYS A 236 14.59 0.70 21.28
N ASP A 237 14.79 0.36 22.53
CA ASP A 237 15.07 1.31 23.63
C ASP A 237 16.03 2.44 23.23
N GLY A 238 15.56 3.69 23.34
CA GLY A 238 16.33 4.89 23.00
C GLY A 238 16.47 5.19 21.51
N GLY A 239 15.86 4.40 20.63
CA GLY A 239 15.88 4.63 19.19
C GLY A 239 14.87 5.67 18.73
N THR A 240 15.03 6.15 17.48
CA THR A 240 14.06 7.03 16.83
C THR A 240 12.72 6.32 16.66
N PRO A 241 11.60 6.87 17.18
CA PRO A 241 10.31 6.21 17.09
C PRO A 241 9.80 6.13 15.66
N TYR A 242 9.33 4.94 15.26
CA TYR A 242 8.64 4.72 13.99
C TYR A 242 7.64 3.57 14.12
N TYR A 243 6.73 3.48 13.16
CA TYR A 243 5.83 2.34 13.00
C TYR A 243 6.24 1.49 11.81
N THR A 244 5.97 0.20 11.87
CA THR A 244 6.16 -0.70 10.74
C THR A 244 5.22 -0.33 9.59
N ASN A 245 5.68 -0.47 8.36
CA ASN A 245 4.84 -0.21 7.20
C ASN A 245 3.67 -1.19 7.13
N SER A 246 2.49 -0.69 6.80
CA SER A 246 1.29 -1.46 6.51
C SER A 246 1.07 -2.63 7.49
N SER A 247 1.04 -3.87 6.97
CA SER A 247 0.93 -5.12 7.71
C SER A 247 2.21 -5.96 7.68
N HIS A 248 3.37 -5.32 7.50
CA HIS A 248 4.65 -6.00 7.42
C HIS A 248 5.06 -6.59 8.78
N LEU A 249 5.89 -7.63 8.70
CA LEU A 249 6.61 -8.17 9.85
C LEU A 249 7.63 -7.16 10.39
N PRO A 250 8.04 -7.28 11.68
CA PRO A 250 9.17 -6.54 12.21
C PRO A 250 10.42 -6.71 11.33
N VAL A 251 11.20 -5.63 11.12
CA VAL A 251 12.36 -5.60 10.21
C VAL A 251 13.42 -6.67 10.49
N SER A 252 13.50 -7.17 11.70
CA SER A 252 14.49 -8.19 12.12
C SER A 252 13.85 -9.52 12.49
N PHE A 253 12.71 -9.85 11.89
CA PHE A 253 11.95 -11.04 12.28
C PHE A 253 12.66 -12.34 11.90
N SER A 254 13.11 -12.48 10.68
CA SER A 254 13.69 -13.71 10.16
C SER A 254 14.78 -13.42 9.12
N GLU A 255 15.80 -14.27 9.08
CA GLU A 255 16.79 -14.32 8.00
C GLU A 255 16.31 -15.22 6.83
N ASP A 256 15.21 -15.97 7.03
CA ASP A 256 14.60 -16.82 6.03
C ASP A 256 13.47 -16.06 5.29
N ILE A 257 13.73 -15.73 4.03
CA ILE A 257 12.76 -15.05 3.16
C ILE A 257 11.49 -15.89 2.92
N PHE A 258 11.61 -17.23 2.89
CA PHE A 258 10.46 -18.10 2.64
C PHE A 258 9.50 -18.10 3.82
N GLU A 259 10.03 -18.17 5.05
CA GLU A 259 9.22 -18.04 6.26
C GLU A 259 8.48 -16.69 6.30
N ALA A 260 9.17 -15.60 5.97
CA ALA A 260 8.58 -14.28 5.92
C ALA A 260 7.49 -14.16 4.83
N LEU A 261 7.70 -14.78 3.66
CA LEU A 261 6.73 -14.80 2.58
C LEU A 261 5.48 -15.61 2.96
N ASP A 262 5.64 -16.79 3.59
CA ASP A 262 4.53 -17.64 4.01
C ASP A 262 3.58 -16.88 4.96
N ILE A 263 4.13 -16.08 5.89
CA ILE A 263 3.32 -15.25 6.80
C ILE A 263 2.66 -14.09 6.06
N GLN A 264 3.36 -13.46 5.12
CA GLN A 264 2.91 -12.23 4.47
C GLN A 264 1.94 -12.48 3.30
N ASP A 265 2.01 -13.63 2.64
CA ASP A 265 1.28 -13.89 1.40
C ASP A 265 -0.23 -13.65 1.55
N ASP A 266 -0.81 -14.21 2.58
CA ASP A 266 -2.24 -14.09 2.90
C ASP A 266 -2.70 -12.66 3.24
N LEU A 267 -1.80 -11.85 3.82
CA LEU A 267 -2.03 -10.44 4.13
C LEU A 267 -1.90 -9.57 2.88
N GLN A 268 -0.90 -9.84 2.06
CA GLN A 268 -0.60 -9.07 0.86
C GLN A 268 -1.71 -9.14 -0.19
N THR A 269 -2.35 -10.30 -0.33
CA THR A 269 -3.44 -10.50 -1.29
C THR A 269 -4.73 -9.74 -0.95
N ARG A 270 -4.85 -9.22 0.28
CA ARG A 270 -6.02 -8.44 0.71
C ARG A 270 -5.99 -6.98 0.30
N TYR A 271 -4.85 -6.46 -0.09
CA TYR A 271 -4.76 -5.10 -0.62
C TYR A 271 -5.22 -5.04 -2.09
N THR A 272 -6.05 -4.06 -2.42
CA THR A 272 -6.54 -3.88 -3.79
C THR A 272 -5.57 -3.09 -4.68
N SER A 273 -4.63 -2.35 -4.08
CA SER A 273 -3.52 -1.69 -4.78
C SER A 273 -2.22 -2.49 -4.75
N GLY A 274 -2.25 -3.70 -4.20
CA GLY A 274 -1.05 -4.49 -3.97
C GLY A 274 -0.20 -3.98 -2.80
N THR A 275 0.96 -4.56 -2.67
CA THR A 275 1.91 -4.29 -1.59
C THR A 275 3.34 -4.52 -2.10
N VAL A 276 4.31 -4.02 -1.34
CA VAL A 276 5.74 -4.27 -1.60
C VAL A 276 6.31 -5.08 -0.45
N PHE A 277 6.96 -6.17 -0.76
CA PHE A 277 7.75 -6.95 0.19
C PHE A 277 9.22 -6.56 0.05
N HIS A 278 9.84 -6.17 1.17
CA HIS A 278 11.27 -5.85 1.23
C HIS A 278 12.00 -6.99 1.94
N ALA A 279 12.96 -7.61 1.26
CA ALA A 279 13.89 -8.57 1.84
C ALA A 279 15.25 -7.89 2.03
N PHE A 280 15.86 -8.09 3.19
CA PHE A 280 17.16 -7.52 3.56
C PHE A 280 18.18 -8.62 3.84
#